data_2c4f0c9cdd6afe3e82f4ac6df192e639
#
_entry.id   2c4f0c9cdd6afe3e82f4ac6df192e639
#
_cell.length_a   1.000
_cell.length_b   1.000
_cell.length_c   1.000
_cell.angle_alpha   90.00
_cell.angle_beta   90.00
_cell.angle_gamma   90.00
#
_symmetry.space_group_name_H-M   'P 1'
#
loop_
_entity.id
_entity.type
_entity.pdbx_description
1 polymer ?
#
loop_
_entity_poly.entity_id
_entity_poly.type
_entity_poly.pdbx_seq_one_letter_code
_entity_poly.pdbx_strand_id
1 'polypeptide(L)'
;MRQKRTIRFLKYERMTLMSKLYRAISADGSAFAAVIDAKDIVSEIERIHKSSAVVTAGLGRLTIAASLMGYMLKGEDDSITLRIDADGPAGQLVAVADSRGNVKSCVNNPVVEIPLNAQGKLDVSGAVGRNGTLSVVRDMGLKEPYVGVIPLVSGEIAEDIANYYAASEQIPTVCSLGVLVNPDLTVKSAGGFLVQLLPFADEKCIDIIERNVANLRPISAMLDDGITPEEIAGMLLDGLEPNELDTASPEYRCDCSRSRTEKVLVSLGENELREIADEGKDTSVCCHFCGKEYVFTPDDLLNLIG
;
A
#
# COMPACT_ATOMS: atom_id res chain seq x y z
N MET A 1 -17.22 -41.04 -6.18
CA MET A 1 -16.36 -40.68 -5.01
C MET A 1 -15.14 -39.80 -5.35
N ARG A 2 -15.07 -39.08 -6.48
CA ARG A 2 -13.92 -38.24 -6.88
C ARG A 2 -14.09 -36.72 -6.70
N GLN A 3 -15.31 -36.22 -6.46
CA GLN A 3 -15.54 -34.77 -6.35
C GLN A 3 -15.29 -34.14 -4.98
N LYS A 4 -15.25 -34.91 -3.88
CA LYS A 4 -15.06 -34.35 -2.53
C LYS A 4 -13.58 -34.04 -2.17
N ARG A 5 -12.60 -34.59 -2.91
CA ARG A 5 -11.17 -34.33 -2.63
C ARG A 5 -10.69 -33.00 -3.21
N THR A 6 -11.22 -32.56 -4.34
CA THR A 6 -10.79 -31.31 -5.01
C THR A 6 -11.22 -30.05 -4.24
N ILE A 7 -12.42 -30.07 -3.63
CA ILE A 7 -12.93 -28.92 -2.85
C ILE A 7 -12.14 -28.68 -1.56
N ARG A 8 -11.62 -29.76 -0.96
CA ARG A 8 -10.84 -29.66 0.29
C ARG A 8 -9.44 -29.09 0.07
N PHE A 9 -8.83 -29.34 -1.10
CA PHE A 9 -7.53 -28.78 -1.49
C PHE A 9 -7.64 -27.28 -1.77
N LEU A 10 -8.62 -26.85 -2.53
CA LEU A 10 -8.85 -25.42 -2.85
C LEU A 10 -9.16 -24.56 -1.62
N LYS A 11 -9.80 -25.14 -0.61
CA LYS A 11 -10.12 -24.44 0.65
C LYS A 11 -8.90 -24.31 1.57
N TYR A 12 -7.94 -25.23 1.49
CA TYR A 12 -6.70 -25.22 2.26
C TYR A 12 -5.67 -24.25 1.65
N GLU A 13 -5.55 -24.21 0.30
CA GLU A 13 -4.70 -23.23 -0.40
C GLU A 13 -5.20 -21.78 -0.24
N ARG A 14 -6.51 -21.56 -0.20
CA ARG A 14 -7.06 -20.21 0.06
C ARG A 14 -6.83 -19.71 1.49
N MET A 15 -6.69 -20.58 2.47
CA MET A 15 -6.42 -20.19 3.87
C MET A 15 -4.95 -19.81 4.12
N THR A 16 -4.02 -20.19 3.22
CA THR A 16 -2.58 -19.93 3.37
C THR A 16 -2.11 -18.66 2.62
N LEU A 17 -3.01 -17.95 1.94
CA LEU A 17 -2.70 -16.81 1.07
C LEU A 17 -3.32 -15.48 1.53
N MET A 18 -3.84 -15.39 2.75
CA MET A 18 -4.40 -14.13 3.24
C MET A 18 -3.30 -13.26 3.85
N SER A 19 -3.22 -12.00 3.42
CA SER A 19 -2.37 -11.00 4.06
C SER A 19 -2.61 -10.98 5.56
N LYS A 20 -1.54 -10.80 6.32
CA LYS A 20 -1.60 -10.77 7.78
C LYS A 20 -0.85 -9.57 8.32
N LEU A 21 -1.56 -8.77 9.08
CA LEU A 21 -1.00 -7.63 9.81
C LEU A 21 -1.05 -7.94 11.31
N TYR A 22 0.07 -7.70 11.98
CA TYR A 22 0.25 -7.93 13.40
C TYR A 22 0.81 -6.68 14.07
N ARG A 23 0.26 -6.31 15.23
CA ARG A 23 0.75 -5.20 16.04
C ARG A 23 1.14 -5.65 17.42
N ALA A 24 2.24 -5.10 17.92
CA ALA A 24 2.74 -5.33 19.27
C ALA A 24 3.25 -4.04 19.88
N ILE A 25 3.29 -4.02 21.22
CA ILE A 25 3.83 -2.92 22.02
C ILE A 25 4.75 -3.51 23.09
N SER A 26 5.82 -2.78 23.44
CA SER A 26 6.68 -3.13 24.58
C SER A 26 5.88 -3.13 25.89
N ALA A 27 6.30 -3.93 26.85
CA ALA A 27 5.59 -4.06 28.15
C ALA A 27 5.45 -2.72 28.89
N ASP A 28 6.44 -1.86 28.77
CA ASP A 28 6.48 -0.52 29.36
C ASP A 28 5.78 0.58 28.51
N GLY A 29 5.29 0.23 27.33
CA GLY A 29 4.64 1.17 26.42
C GLY A 29 5.60 2.16 25.74
N SER A 30 6.90 1.88 25.69
CA SER A 30 7.92 2.77 25.10
C SER A 30 8.09 2.60 23.59
N ALA A 31 7.78 1.42 23.04
CA ALA A 31 7.94 1.12 21.61
C ALA A 31 6.75 0.33 21.08
N PHE A 32 6.40 0.60 19.83
CA PHE A 32 5.31 -0.03 19.07
C PHE A 32 5.85 -0.59 17.77
N ALA A 33 5.39 -1.77 17.37
CA ALA A 33 5.70 -2.37 16.09
C ALA A 33 4.43 -2.82 15.37
N ALA A 34 4.35 -2.54 14.05
CA ALA A 34 3.35 -3.09 13.16
C ALA A 34 4.06 -3.79 11.99
N VAL A 35 3.71 -5.02 11.71
CA VAL A 35 4.33 -5.87 10.68
C VAL A 35 3.24 -6.47 9.80
N ILE A 36 3.46 -6.49 8.49
CA ILE A 36 2.52 -7.07 7.53
C ILE A 36 3.22 -8.02 6.55
N ASP A 37 2.64 -9.19 6.33
CA ASP A 37 2.79 -9.98 5.11
C ASP A 37 1.66 -9.57 4.15
N ALA A 38 2.02 -9.06 2.99
CA ALA A 38 1.09 -8.49 2.00
C ALA A 38 1.26 -9.11 0.61
N LYS A 39 1.73 -10.36 0.54
CA LYS A 39 2.01 -11.03 -0.74
C LYS A 39 0.79 -11.07 -1.66
N ASP A 40 -0.39 -11.38 -1.16
CA ASP A 40 -1.62 -11.45 -1.93
C ASP A 40 -2.10 -10.06 -2.39
N ILE A 41 -1.97 -9.03 -1.55
CA ILE A 41 -2.25 -7.63 -1.92
C ILE A 41 -1.38 -7.21 -3.10
N VAL A 42 -0.07 -7.45 -3.04
CA VAL A 42 0.85 -7.03 -4.11
C VAL A 42 0.69 -7.91 -5.36
N SER A 43 0.33 -9.18 -5.20
CA SER A 43 -0.03 -10.05 -6.34
C SER A 43 -1.28 -9.56 -7.06
N GLU A 44 -2.24 -9.00 -6.33
CA GLU A 44 -3.44 -8.41 -6.94
C GLU A 44 -3.11 -7.12 -7.70
N ILE A 45 -2.15 -6.31 -7.23
CA ILE A 45 -1.61 -5.14 -7.96
C ILE A 45 -1.05 -5.57 -9.31
N GLU A 46 -0.14 -6.58 -9.34
CA GLU A 46 0.43 -7.09 -10.59
C GLU A 46 -0.67 -7.59 -11.53
N ARG A 47 -1.61 -8.37 -11.00
CA ARG A 47 -2.73 -8.92 -11.79
C ARG A 47 -3.59 -7.85 -12.45
N ILE A 48 -3.90 -6.76 -11.72
CA ILE A 48 -4.75 -5.68 -12.21
C ILE A 48 -4.00 -4.81 -13.22
N HIS A 49 -2.81 -4.35 -12.85
CA HIS A 49 -2.08 -3.33 -13.61
C HIS A 49 -1.13 -3.91 -14.65
N LYS A 50 -0.86 -5.23 -14.62
CA LYS A 50 0.12 -5.88 -15.50
C LYS A 50 1.47 -5.16 -15.48
N SER A 51 1.87 -4.76 -14.28
CA SER A 51 3.02 -3.89 -14.08
C SER A 51 4.34 -4.63 -14.26
N SER A 52 5.36 -3.92 -14.76
CA SER A 52 6.74 -4.42 -14.77
C SER A 52 7.25 -4.68 -13.35
N ALA A 53 8.27 -5.52 -13.20
CA ALA A 53 8.78 -5.92 -11.89
C ALA A 53 9.15 -4.73 -10.99
N VAL A 54 9.78 -3.70 -11.55
CA VAL A 54 10.19 -2.52 -10.80
C VAL A 54 9.00 -1.68 -10.34
N VAL A 55 7.95 -1.54 -11.19
CA VAL A 55 6.74 -0.82 -10.83
C VAL A 55 5.91 -1.61 -9.82
N THR A 56 5.82 -2.94 -9.98
CA THR A 56 5.20 -3.82 -8.96
C THR A 56 5.88 -3.64 -7.59
N ALA A 57 7.22 -3.55 -7.58
CA ALA A 57 7.97 -3.32 -6.35
C ALA A 57 7.69 -1.92 -5.76
N GLY A 58 7.72 -0.86 -6.57
CA GLY A 58 7.47 0.50 -6.11
C GLY A 58 6.03 0.71 -5.62
N LEU A 59 5.04 0.37 -6.45
CA LEU A 59 3.63 0.50 -6.08
C LEU A 59 3.28 -0.41 -4.90
N GLY A 60 3.82 -1.63 -4.87
CA GLY A 60 3.66 -2.57 -3.76
C GLY A 60 4.18 -2.00 -2.43
N ARG A 61 5.38 -1.41 -2.41
CA ARG A 61 5.92 -0.74 -1.21
C ARG A 61 5.00 0.39 -0.73
N LEU A 62 4.54 1.26 -1.63
CA LEU A 62 3.63 2.34 -1.26
C LEU A 62 2.30 1.80 -0.71
N THR A 63 1.78 0.73 -1.30
CA THR A 63 0.54 0.07 -0.87
C THR A 63 0.69 -0.57 0.50
N ILE A 64 1.82 -1.24 0.76
CA ILE A 64 2.15 -1.81 2.07
C ILE A 64 2.23 -0.71 3.14
N ALA A 65 2.92 0.40 2.83
CA ALA A 65 2.98 1.55 3.73
C ALA A 65 1.58 2.11 4.03
N ALA A 66 0.73 2.27 3.00
CA ALA A 66 -0.64 2.73 3.18
C ALA A 66 -1.45 1.79 4.08
N SER A 67 -1.33 0.46 3.91
CA SER A 67 -2.00 -0.52 4.76
C SER A 67 -1.58 -0.41 6.23
N LEU A 68 -0.27 -0.37 6.50
CA LEU A 68 0.28 -0.19 7.85
C LEU A 68 -0.20 1.12 8.48
N MET A 69 -0.12 2.24 7.75
CA MET A 69 -0.53 3.55 8.24
C MET A 69 -2.04 3.68 8.40
N GLY A 70 -2.82 3.06 7.49
CA GLY A 70 -4.28 3.01 7.56
C GLY A 70 -4.76 2.27 8.82
N TYR A 71 -4.16 1.12 9.09
CA TYR A 71 -4.50 0.33 10.28
C TYR A 71 -4.15 1.01 11.62
N MET A 72 -3.38 2.09 11.59
CA MET A 72 -3.09 2.93 12.76
C MET A 72 -4.13 4.04 12.99
N LEU A 73 -5.07 4.25 12.06
CA LEU A 73 -6.17 5.20 12.22
C LEU A 73 -7.15 4.70 13.28
N LYS A 74 -7.86 5.63 13.91
CA LYS A 74 -8.71 5.32 15.09
C LYS A 74 -10.19 5.22 14.76
N GLY A 75 -10.68 6.00 13.79
CA GLY A 75 -12.07 6.02 13.39
C GLY A 75 -12.37 4.90 12.37
N GLU A 76 -13.53 4.27 12.48
CA GLU A 76 -13.91 3.16 11.58
C GLU A 76 -14.02 3.58 10.11
N ASP A 77 -14.41 4.82 9.87
CA ASP A 77 -14.57 5.40 8.53
C ASP A 77 -13.35 6.22 8.09
N ASP A 78 -12.31 6.28 8.92
CA ASP A 78 -11.08 7.00 8.60
C ASP A 78 -10.36 6.35 7.41
N SER A 79 -9.73 7.18 6.60
CA SER A 79 -8.91 6.71 5.50
C SER A 79 -7.63 7.52 5.35
N ILE A 80 -6.63 6.89 4.72
CA ILE A 80 -5.37 7.54 4.39
C ILE A 80 -5.07 7.37 2.91
N THR A 81 -4.59 8.44 2.29
CA THR A 81 -4.09 8.42 0.92
C THR A 81 -2.61 8.81 0.93
N LEU A 82 -1.79 7.95 0.39
CA LEU A 82 -0.39 8.20 0.09
C LEU A 82 -0.26 8.49 -1.40
N ARG A 83 0.38 9.59 -1.75
CA ARG A 83 0.63 9.97 -3.15
C ARG A 83 2.08 10.37 -3.31
N ILE A 84 2.76 9.72 -4.24
CA ILE A 84 4.08 10.14 -4.71
C ILE A 84 3.91 10.77 -6.08
N ASP A 85 4.46 11.98 -6.24
CA ASP A 85 4.52 12.72 -7.48
C ASP A 85 5.97 13.16 -7.70
N ALA A 86 6.66 12.50 -8.62
CA ALA A 86 8.10 12.67 -8.82
C ALA A 86 8.50 12.53 -10.29
N ASP A 87 9.77 12.78 -10.56
CA ASP A 87 10.34 12.87 -11.92
C ASP A 87 10.67 11.51 -12.57
N GLY A 88 10.34 10.39 -11.92
CA GLY A 88 10.60 9.06 -12.47
C GLY A 88 9.62 8.62 -13.55
N PRO A 89 10.00 7.65 -14.39
CA PRO A 89 9.18 7.19 -15.52
C PRO A 89 7.87 6.50 -15.14
N ALA A 90 7.73 6.01 -13.90
CA ALA A 90 6.46 5.44 -13.42
C ALA A 90 5.37 6.52 -13.29
N GLY A 91 5.76 7.80 -13.21
CA GLY A 91 4.85 8.90 -12.96
C GLY A 91 4.27 8.85 -11.55
N GLN A 92 3.04 9.33 -11.41
CA GLN A 92 2.40 9.39 -10.10
C GLN A 92 1.99 7.99 -9.60
N LEU A 93 2.29 7.71 -8.32
CA LEU A 93 1.82 6.54 -7.59
C LEU A 93 0.83 6.98 -6.52
N VAL A 94 -0.29 6.27 -6.38
CA VAL A 94 -1.31 6.53 -5.35
C VAL A 94 -1.70 5.24 -4.67
N ALA A 95 -1.75 5.25 -3.35
CA ALA A 95 -2.28 4.18 -2.52
C ALA A 95 -3.26 4.74 -1.49
N VAL A 96 -4.40 4.08 -1.34
CA VAL A 96 -5.45 4.48 -0.39
C VAL A 96 -5.74 3.30 0.53
N ALA A 97 -5.77 3.54 1.83
CA ALA A 97 -6.14 2.54 2.83
C ALA A 97 -7.27 3.03 3.74
N ASP A 98 -8.10 2.09 4.19
CA ASP A 98 -9.06 2.31 5.27
C ASP A 98 -8.45 1.98 6.66
N SER A 99 -9.19 2.25 7.73
CA SER A 99 -8.79 1.96 9.12
C SER A 99 -8.69 0.47 9.46
N ARG A 100 -9.10 -0.42 8.56
CA ARG A 100 -8.92 -1.87 8.66
C ARG A 100 -7.68 -2.36 7.94
N GLY A 101 -6.92 -1.44 7.32
CA GLY A 101 -5.74 -1.75 6.52
C GLY A 101 -6.04 -2.26 5.11
N ASN A 102 -7.33 -2.34 4.68
CA ASN A 102 -7.64 -2.68 3.29
C ASN A 102 -7.16 -1.58 2.36
N VAL A 103 -6.65 -1.95 1.19
CA VAL A 103 -5.96 -1.02 0.31
C VAL A 103 -6.43 -1.12 -1.13
N LYS A 104 -6.25 -0.03 -1.86
CA LYS A 104 -6.29 0.04 -3.32
C LYS A 104 -5.20 0.99 -3.79
N SER A 105 -4.62 0.72 -4.96
CA SER A 105 -3.54 1.57 -5.49
C SER A 105 -3.56 1.65 -7.01
N CYS A 106 -2.94 2.68 -7.55
CA CYS A 106 -2.77 2.86 -8.99
C CYS A 106 -1.48 3.63 -9.29
N VAL A 107 -1.04 3.54 -10.53
CA VAL A 107 0.16 4.19 -11.06
C VAL A 107 -0.13 4.70 -12.48
N ASN A 108 0.50 5.82 -12.86
CA ASN A 108 0.29 6.37 -14.18
C ASN A 108 0.86 5.47 -15.28
N ASN A 109 2.11 5.02 -15.13
CA ASN A 109 2.79 4.18 -16.09
C ASN A 109 3.12 2.83 -15.45
N PRO A 110 2.29 1.79 -15.64
CA PRO A 110 2.51 0.49 -15.01
C PRO A 110 3.68 -0.29 -15.62
N VAL A 111 4.12 0.03 -16.83
CA VAL A 111 5.22 -0.65 -17.49
C VAL A 111 6.38 0.31 -17.68
N VAL A 112 7.45 0.05 -16.93
CA VAL A 112 8.71 0.81 -16.99
C VAL A 112 9.86 -0.19 -17.12
N GLU A 113 10.69 0.00 -18.13
CA GLU A 113 11.87 -0.83 -18.37
C GLU A 113 13.13 0.00 -18.08
N ILE A 114 13.76 -0.28 -16.96
CA ILE A 114 15.03 0.32 -16.55
C ILE A 114 16.00 -0.76 -16.08
N PRO A 115 17.32 -0.53 -16.18
CA PRO A 115 18.30 -1.50 -15.70
C PRO A 115 18.19 -1.69 -14.17
N LEU A 116 18.75 -2.81 -13.72
CA LEU A 116 18.94 -3.04 -12.28
C LEU A 116 19.92 -1.99 -11.72
N ASN A 117 19.77 -1.71 -10.42
CA ASN A 117 20.69 -0.82 -9.73
C ASN A 117 22.13 -1.44 -9.59
N ALA A 118 23.08 -0.69 -9.07
CA ALA A 118 24.46 -1.12 -8.93
C ALA A 118 24.64 -2.39 -8.06
N GLN A 119 23.66 -2.74 -7.25
CA GLN A 119 23.64 -3.95 -6.41
C GLN A 119 22.94 -5.13 -7.09
N GLY A 120 22.54 -5.01 -8.37
CA GLY A 120 21.81 -6.04 -9.10
C GLY A 120 20.35 -6.23 -8.64
N LYS A 121 19.75 -5.24 -8.00
CA LYS A 121 18.34 -5.24 -7.55
C LYS A 121 17.49 -4.33 -8.44
N LEU A 122 16.16 -4.48 -8.36
CA LEU A 122 15.21 -3.57 -8.99
C LEU A 122 15.47 -2.13 -8.51
N ASP A 123 15.64 -1.21 -9.46
CA ASP A 123 15.89 0.21 -9.16
C ASP A 123 14.59 0.97 -8.94
N VAL A 124 13.97 0.76 -7.77
CA VAL A 124 12.70 1.40 -7.43
C VAL A 124 12.82 2.92 -7.44
N SER A 125 13.90 3.45 -6.87
CA SER A 125 14.21 4.87 -6.87
C SER A 125 14.35 5.44 -8.30
N GLY A 126 14.97 4.67 -9.22
CA GLY A 126 15.03 5.06 -10.63
C GLY A 126 13.67 5.06 -11.33
N ALA A 127 12.77 4.15 -10.97
CA ALA A 127 11.41 4.10 -11.53
C ALA A 127 10.50 5.19 -10.97
N VAL A 128 10.56 5.43 -9.66
CA VAL A 128 9.73 6.42 -8.94
C VAL A 128 10.22 7.84 -9.18
N GLY A 129 11.53 8.04 -9.19
CA GLY A 129 12.17 9.35 -9.20
C GLY A 129 12.60 9.79 -7.81
N ARG A 130 13.45 10.79 -7.76
CA ARG A 130 14.02 11.34 -6.51
C ARG A 130 13.61 12.79 -6.28
N ASN A 131 13.26 13.50 -7.34
CA ASN A 131 12.83 14.88 -7.27
C ASN A 131 11.31 14.94 -7.34
N GLY A 132 10.70 15.12 -6.19
CA GLY A 132 9.25 15.09 -6.07
C GLY A 132 8.79 15.16 -4.63
N THR A 133 7.53 14.82 -4.40
CA THR A 133 6.90 14.90 -3.09
C THR A 133 6.15 13.64 -2.72
N LEU A 134 6.16 13.32 -1.43
CA LEU A 134 5.21 12.42 -0.79
C LEU A 134 4.14 13.27 -0.11
N SER A 135 2.90 13.07 -0.52
CA SER A 135 1.71 13.66 0.13
C SER A 135 0.98 12.58 0.91
N VAL A 136 0.64 12.88 2.16
CA VAL A 136 -0.14 12.03 3.06
C VAL A 136 -1.41 12.78 3.40
N VAL A 137 -2.56 12.26 2.98
CA VAL A 137 -3.88 12.83 3.25
C VAL A 137 -4.63 11.89 4.20
N ARG A 138 -5.04 12.39 5.36
CA ARG A 138 -5.88 11.65 6.32
C ARG A 138 -7.28 12.25 6.33
N ASP A 139 -8.25 11.48 5.89
CA ASP A 139 -9.66 11.83 5.99
C ASP A 139 -10.23 11.15 7.24
N MET A 140 -10.56 11.97 8.23
CA MET A 140 -11.10 11.57 9.53
C MET A 140 -12.56 12.03 9.69
N GLY A 141 -13.27 12.27 8.57
CA GLY A 141 -14.65 12.77 8.60
C GLY A 141 -14.79 14.21 9.07
N LEU A 142 -13.69 14.98 9.13
CA LEU A 142 -13.68 16.39 9.46
C LEU A 142 -14.04 17.22 8.22
N LYS A 143 -14.34 18.54 8.43
CA LYS A 143 -14.67 19.45 7.34
C LYS A 143 -13.59 19.48 6.26
N GLU A 144 -12.33 19.39 6.64
CA GLU A 144 -11.18 19.33 5.75
C GLU A 144 -10.26 18.18 6.21
N PRO A 145 -9.71 17.40 5.28
CA PRO A 145 -8.74 16.36 5.64
C PRO A 145 -7.42 17.01 6.10
N TYR A 146 -6.70 16.29 6.93
CA TYR A 146 -5.31 16.65 7.24
C TYR A 146 -4.41 16.29 6.06
N VAL A 147 -3.56 17.23 5.64
CA VAL A 147 -2.63 17.04 4.50
C VAL A 147 -1.20 17.37 4.94
N GLY A 148 -0.33 16.37 4.92
CA GLY A 148 1.11 16.53 5.06
C GLY A 148 1.80 16.34 3.72
N VAL A 149 2.73 17.22 3.38
CA VAL A 149 3.53 17.13 2.14
C VAL A 149 4.99 17.31 2.48
N ILE A 150 5.82 16.37 2.05
CA ILE A 150 7.27 16.44 2.23
C ILE A 150 7.99 16.18 0.91
N PRO A 151 9.20 16.74 0.68
CA PRO A 151 10.04 16.30 -0.42
C PRO A 151 10.48 14.86 -0.22
N LEU A 152 10.66 14.12 -1.32
CA LEU A 152 11.28 12.81 -1.29
C LEU A 152 12.76 12.94 -0.86
N VAL A 153 13.25 11.96 -0.11
CA VAL A 153 14.65 11.85 0.29
C VAL A 153 15.41 10.82 -0.54
N SER A 154 14.73 9.74 -0.95
CA SER A 154 15.38 8.68 -1.71
C SER A 154 14.60 8.16 -2.91
N GLY A 155 13.27 8.20 -2.86
CA GLY A 155 12.40 7.51 -3.81
C GLY A 155 12.34 5.98 -3.62
N GLU A 156 12.99 5.44 -2.57
CA GLU A 156 12.88 4.02 -2.17
C GLU A 156 11.62 3.74 -1.36
N ILE A 157 10.84 4.76 -1.04
CA ILE A 157 9.56 4.79 -0.34
C ILE A 157 9.69 4.56 1.17
N ALA A 158 10.43 3.55 1.63
CA ALA A 158 10.56 3.27 3.07
C ALA A 158 11.21 4.44 3.83
N GLU A 159 12.28 4.98 3.30
CA GLU A 159 12.97 6.15 3.86
C GLU A 159 12.09 7.41 3.79
N ASP A 160 11.34 7.55 2.70
CA ASP A 160 10.42 8.69 2.51
C ASP A 160 9.27 8.66 3.54
N ILE A 161 8.73 7.46 3.85
CA ILE A 161 7.73 7.26 4.92
C ILE A 161 8.33 7.55 6.30
N ALA A 162 9.54 7.07 6.59
CA ALA A 162 10.22 7.36 7.86
C ALA A 162 10.46 8.87 8.03
N ASN A 163 10.89 9.54 6.96
CA ASN A 163 11.09 10.99 6.94
C ASN A 163 9.76 11.75 7.14
N TYR A 164 8.65 11.26 6.56
CA TYR A 164 7.33 11.85 6.81
C TYR A 164 6.97 11.84 8.30
N TYR A 165 7.15 10.71 8.96
CA TYR A 165 6.88 10.63 10.40
C TYR A 165 7.79 11.55 11.22
N ALA A 166 9.06 11.63 10.87
CA ALA A 166 10.00 12.50 11.58
C ALA A 166 9.71 13.99 11.36
N ALA A 167 9.45 14.40 10.11
CA ALA A 167 9.28 15.82 9.74
C ALA A 167 7.89 16.37 10.03
N SER A 168 6.83 15.58 9.76
CA SER A 168 5.44 16.05 9.86
C SER A 168 4.78 15.65 11.18
N GLU A 169 5.04 14.43 11.67
CA GLU A 169 4.39 13.90 12.87
C GLU A 169 5.28 14.02 14.12
N GLN A 170 6.58 14.27 13.95
CA GLN A 170 7.58 14.31 15.03
C GLN A 170 7.64 12.99 15.83
N ILE A 171 7.38 11.88 15.15
CA ILE A 171 7.42 10.53 15.73
C ILE A 171 8.64 9.79 15.15
N PRO A 172 9.67 9.47 15.97
CA PRO A 172 10.78 8.66 15.51
C PRO A 172 10.28 7.30 15.04
N THR A 173 10.52 7.02 13.75
CA THR A 173 9.94 5.84 13.08
C THR A 173 11.00 5.16 12.23
N VAL A 174 11.11 3.85 12.39
CA VAL A 174 11.82 2.98 11.45
C VAL A 174 10.80 2.34 10.52
N CYS A 175 11.02 2.43 9.22
CA CYS A 175 10.20 1.82 8.20
C CYS A 175 11.03 0.88 7.32
N SER A 176 10.55 -0.32 7.09
CA SER A 176 11.13 -1.25 6.11
C SER A 176 10.02 -1.82 5.24
N LEU A 177 10.22 -1.75 3.93
CA LEU A 177 9.27 -2.21 2.92
C LEU A 177 10.02 -3.08 1.91
N GLY A 178 9.48 -4.24 1.57
CA GLY A 178 10.15 -5.16 0.67
C GLY A 178 9.16 -5.89 -0.24
N VAL A 179 9.50 -5.97 -1.52
CA VAL A 179 8.78 -6.76 -2.52
C VAL A 179 9.80 -7.51 -3.35
N LEU A 180 9.68 -8.82 -3.42
CA LEU A 180 10.44 -9.69 -4.31
C LEU A 180 9.55 -10.16 -5.45
N VAL A 181 10.03 -9.96 -6.68
CA VAL A 181 9.34 -10.34 -7.91
C VAL A 181 10.18 -11.38 -8.62
N ASN A 182 9.54 -12.48 -9.04
CA ASN A 182 10.16 -13.53 -9.83
C ASN A 182 10.42 -13.07 -11.28
N PRO A 183 11.29 -13.75 -12.03
CA PRO A 183 11.53 -13.45 -13.46
C PRO A 183 10.28 -13.57 -14.34
N ASP A 184 9.28 -14.33 -13.92
CA ASP A 184 7.97 -14.46 -14.60
C ASP A 184 6.96 -13.37 -14.19
N LEU A 185 7.42 -12.35 -13.47
CA LEU A 185 6.67 -11.21 -12.93
C LEU A 185 5.74 -11.54 -11.76
N THR A 186 5.63 -12.79 -11.34
CA THR A 186 4.84 -13.14 -10.14
C THR A 186 5.49 -12.63 -8.87
N VAL A 187 4.69 -12.23 -7.89
CA VAL A 187 5.19 -11.78 -6.59
C VAL A 187 5.64 -12.98 -5.75
N LYS A 188 6.92 -13.01 -5.40
CA LYS A 188 7.50 -14.06 -4.57
C LYS A 188 7.17 -13.87 -3.09
N SER A 189 7.44 -12.68 -2.59
CA SER A 189 7.11 -12.22 -1.23
C SER A 189 6.95 -10.72 -1.20
N ALA A 190 6.12 -10.21 -0.29
CA ALA A 190 5.92 -8.78 -0.10
C ALA A 190 5.47 -8.51 1.32
N GLY A 191 6.01 -7.46 1.94
CA GLY A 191 5.61 -7.04 3.27
C GLY A 191 6.43 -5.87 3.78
N GLY A 192 6.15 -5.48 5.01
CA GLY A 192 6.82 -4.33 5.62
C GLY A 192 6.58 -4.27 7.12
N PHE A 193 7.30 -3.36 7.75
CA PHE A 193 7.07 -3.01 9.13
C PHE A 193 7.28 -1.51 9.39
N LEU A 194 6.60 -1.03 10.43
CA LEU A 194 6.83 0.25 11.08
C LEU A 194 7.16 -0.03 12.55
N VAL A 195 8.24 0.56 13.05
CA VAL A 195 8.54 0.62 14.49
C VAL A 195 8.55 2.08 14.91
N GLN A 196 7.82 2.41 15.95
CA GLN A 196 7.70 3.78 16.46
C GLN A 196 8.10 3.84 17.93
N LEU A 197 8.90 4.84 18.27
CA LEU A 197 9.14 5.20 19.66
C LEU A 197 7.95 6.01 20.18
N LEU A 198 7.46 5.62 21.35
CA LEU A 198 6.37 6.31 22.03
C LEU A 198 6.93 7.33 23.04
N PRO A 199 6.11 8.26 23.53
CA PRO A 199 6.59 9.38 24.38
C PRO A 199 7.37 8.99 25.65
N PHE A 200 7.28 7.74 26.06
CA PHE A 200 7.98 7.22 27.25
C PHE A 200 9.29 6.49 26.93
N ALA A 201 9.71 6.48 25.67
CA ALA A 201 10.96 5.84 25.24
C ALA A 201 12.17 6.56 25.84
N ASP A 202 13.01 5.82 26.55
CA ASP A 202 14.31 6.29 27.03
C ASP A 202 15.44 5.90 26.07
N GLU A 203 16.66 6.38 26.33
CA GLU A 203 17.85 6.07 25.51
C GLU A 203 18.09 4.56 25.42
N LYS A 204 17.83 3.81 26.48
CA LYS A 204 17.99 2.35 26.48
C LYS A 204 17.03 1.66 25.53
N CYS A 205 15.77 2.12 25.46
CA CYS A 205 14.80 1.63 24.49
C CYS A 205 15.27 1.90 23.05
N ILE A 206 15.79 3.11 22.80
CA ILE A 206 16.35 3.49 21.49
C ILE A 206 17.48 2.55 21.07
N ASP A 207 18.48 2.36 21.95
CA ASP A 207 19.63 1.48 21.70
C ASP A 207 19.20 0.04 21.39
N ILE A 208 18.18 -0.46 22.10
CA ILE A 208 17.63 -1.81 21.87
C ILE A 208 17.00 -1.90 20.47
N ILE A 209 16.15 -0.96 20.11
CA ILE A 209 15.47 -0.96 18.80
C ILE A 209 16.49 -0.81 17.67
N GLU A 210 17.45 0.11 17.78
CA GLU A 210 18.50 0.29 16.77
C GLU A 210 19.32 -0.99 16.57
N ARG A 211 19.74 -1.62 17.65
CA ARG A 211 20.45 -2.91 17.62
C ARG A 211 19.61 -4.00 16.96
N ASN A 212 18.33 -4.12 17.33
CA ASN A 212 17.45 -5.15 16.79
C ASN A 212 17.25 -4.95 15.27
N VAL A 213 16.93 -3.73 14.85
CA VAL A 213 16.75 -3.38 13.43
C VAL A 213 18.03 -3.63 12.61
N ALA A 214 19.21 -3.25 13.13
CA ALA A 214 20.48 -3.46 12.45
C ALA A 214 20.82 -4.94 12.21
N ASN A 215 20.30 -5.84 13.03
CA ASN A 215 20.52 -7.29 12.91
C ASN A 215 19.48 -8.01 12.03
N LEU A 216 18.42 -7.31 11.58
CA LEU A 216 17.41 -7.92 10.73
C LEU A 216 17.88 -8.04 9.27
N ARG A 217 17.49 -9.14 8.66
CA ARG A 217 17.56 -9.30 7.21
C ARG A 217 16.46 -8.49 6.52
N PRO A 218 16.55 -8.23 5.21
CA PRO A 218 15.46 -7.60 4.47
C PRO A 218 14.13 -8.29 4.73
N ILE A 219 13.08 -7.51 5.02
CA ILE A 219 11.74 -8.04 5.38
C ILE A 219 11.20 -9.04 4.34
N SER A 220 11.37 -8.74 3.05
CA SER A 220 10.92 -9.64 1.98
C SER A 220 11.66 -10.99 1.98
N ALA A 221 12.93 -11.03 2.39
CA ALA A 221 13.67 -12.28 2.51
C ALA A 221 13.22 -13.10 3.72
N MET A 222 12.91 -12.44 4.84
CA MET A 222 12.38 -13.11 6.03
C MET A 222 11.02 -13.75 5.75
N LEU A 223 10.11 -13.02 5.09
CA LEU A 223 8.80 -13.53 4.69
C LEU A 223 8.90 -14.66 3.66
N ASP A 224 9.85 -14.58 2.71
CA ASP A 224 10.11 -15.65 1.74
C ASP A 224 10.58 -16.95 2.41
N ASP A 225 11.34 -16.84 3.49
CA ASP A 225 11.78 -17.98 4.33
C ASP A 225 10.66 -18.50 5.27
N GLY A 226 9.48 -17.88 5.25
CA GLY A 226 8.32 -18.30 6.04
C GLY A 226 8.30 -17.76 7.48
N ILE A 227 9.13 -16.75 7.81
CA ILE A 227 9.08 -16.09 9.11
C ILE A 227 7.79 -15.24 9.16
N THR A 228 7.01 -15.43 10.21
CA THR A 228 5.69 -14.79 10.35
C THR A 228 5.79 -13.34 10.83
N PRO A 229 4.76 -12.51 10.61
CA PRO A 229 4.71 -11.16 11.15
C PRO A 229 4.88 -11.08 12.66
N GLU A 230 4.35 -12.05 13.41
CA GLU A 230 4.52 -12.17 14.86
C GLU A 230 5.98 -12.37 15.26
N GLU A 231 6.66 -13.31 14.60
CA GLU A 231 8.07 -13.58 14.86
C GLU A 231 8.94 -12.36 14.54
N ILE A 232 8.63 -11.66 13.43
CA ILE A 232 9.35 -10.43 13.06
C ILE A 232 9.10 -9.33 14.09
N ALA A 233 7.86 -9.14 14.56
CA ALA A 233 7.56 -8.18 15.62
C ALA A 233 8.29 -8.54 16.93
N GLY A 234 8.36 -9.82 17.27
CA GLY A 234 9.16 -10.31 18.38
C GLY A 234 10.65 -9.99 18.27
N MET A 235 11.23 -10.12 17.06
CA MET A 235 12.63 -9.76 16.80
C MET A 235 12.85 -8.25 16.88
N LEU A 236 11.90 -7.43 16.38
CA LEU A 236 11.97 -5.97 16.45
C LEU A 236 11.96 -5.45 17.89
N LEU A 237 11.15 -6.05 18.75
CA LEU A 237 10.97 -5.65 20.14
C LEU A 237 11.71 -6.58 21.13
N ASP A 238 12.70 -7.37 20.67
CA ASP A 238 13.47 -8.25 21.54
C ASP A 238 14.17 -7.49 22.66
N GLY A 239 14.00 -7.95 23.90
CA GLY A 239 14.49 -7.28 25.11
C GLY A 239 13.56 -6.20 25.68
N LEU A 240 12.37 -5.98 25.08
CA LEU A 240 11.34 -5.04 25.55
C LEU A 240 10.02 -5.75 25.97
N GLU A 241 10.04 -7.08 26.09
CA GLU A 241 8.90 -7.91 26.51
C GLU A 241 7.61 -7.56 25.73
N PRO A 242 7.56 -7.82 24.41
CA PRO A 242 6.45 -7.40 23.57
C PRO A 242 5.13 -8.09 23.92
N ASN A 243 4.06 -7.31 23.98
CA ASN A 243 2.69 -7.79 24.09
C ASN A 243 1.95 -7.58 22.77
N GLU A 244 1.20 -8.60 22.34
CA GLU A 244 0.29 -8.47 21.20
C GLU A 244 -0.79 -7.42 21.50
N LEU A 245 -1.03 -6.52 20.55
CA LEU A 245 -2.16 -5.60 20.58
C LEU A 245 -3.35 -6.20 19.83
N ASP A 246 -3.13 -6.56 18.58
CA ASP A 246 -4.13 -7.16 17.70
C ASP A 246 -3.55 -7.69 16.40
N THR A 247 -4.41 -8.37 15.64
CA THR A 247 -4.14 -8.87 14.29
C THR A 247 -5.27 -8.51 13.34
N ALA A 248 -4.93 -8.35 12.05
CA ALA A 248 -5.90 -8.15 10.97
C ALA A 248 -5.51 -8.95 9.73
N SER A 249 -6.48 -9.09 8.83
CA SER A 249 -6.28 -9.68 7.51
C SER A 249 -6.69 -8.67 6.44
N PRO A 250 -5.84 -7.67 6.16
CA PRO A 250 -6.13 -6.68 5.14
C PRO A 250 -6.14 -7.29 3.74
N GLU A 251 -6.92 -6.70 2.86
CA GLU A 251 -7.08 -7.17 1.48
C GLU A 251 -6.97 -6.02 0.47
N TYR A 252 -6.68 -6.35 -0.79
CA TYR A 252 -6.83 -5.38 -1.88
C TYR A 252 -8.32 -5.21 -2.16
N ARG A 253 -8.86 -4.02 -1.86
CA ARG A 253 -10.28 -3.76 -1.92
C ARG A 253 -10.59 -2.44 -2.59
N CYS A 254 -11.30 -2.49 -3.71
CA CYS A 254 -11.80 -1.30 -4.38
C CYS A 254 -13.30 -1.15 -4.18
N ASP A 255 -13.71 0.03 -3.76
CA ASP A 255 -15.10 0.42 -3.49
C ASP A 255 -15.74 1.21 -4.65
N CYS A 256 -15.19 1.11 -5.87
CA CYS A 256 -15.78 1.75 -7.04
C CYS A 256 -17.18 1.19 -7.35
N SER A 257 -18.05 2.06 -7.86
CA SER A 257 -19.41 1.72 -8.25
C SER A 257 -19.85 2.53 -9.46
N ARG A 258 -20.87 2.05 -10.18
CA ARG A 258 -21.48 2.81 -11.29
C ARG A 258 -21.88 4.23 -10.82
N SER A 259 -22.53 4.35 -9.67
CA SER A 259 -22.95 5.64 -9.11
C SER A 259 -21.78 6.60 -8.83
N ARG A 260 -20.62 6.09 -8.37
CA ARG A 260 -19.41 6.92 -8.24
C ARG A 260 -18.88 7.35 -9.60
N THR A 261 -18.90 6.47 -10.59
CA THR A 261 -18.46 6.78 -11.96
C THR A 261 -19.39 7.81 -12.61
N GLU A 262 -20.71 7.73 -12.38
CA GLU A 262 -21.68 8.73 -12.82
C GLU A 262 -21.36 10.13 -12.26
N LYS A 263 -21.00 10.23 -10.97
CA LYS A 263 -20.58 11.50 -10.38
C LYS A 263 -19.32 12.09 -11.02
N VAL A 264 -18.37 11.22 -11.40
CA VAL A 264 -17.17 11.66 -12.14
C VAL A 264 -17.56 12.17 -13.53
N LEU A 265 -18.43 11.47 -14.25
CA LEU A 265 -18.93 11.91 -15.55
C LEU A 265 -19.66 13.27 -15.45
N VAL A 266 -20.53 13.44 -14.47
CA VAL A 266 -21.22 14.72 -14.22
C VAL A 266 -20.23 15.87 -13.98
N SER A 267 -19.06 15.59 -13.38
CA SER A 267 -18.04 16.63 -13.14
C SER A 267 -17.34 17.12 -14.41
N LEU A 268 -17.48 16.45 -15.55
CA LEU A 268 -16.99 16.93 -16.86
C LEU A 268 -17.83 18.14 -17.35
N GLY A 269 -19.08 18.23 -16.92
CA GLY A 269 -20.01 19.27 -17.33
C GLY A 269 -20.93 18.84 -18.47
N GLU A 270 -22.06 19.55 -18.58
CA GLU A 270 -23.15 19.23 -19.51
C GLU A 270 -22.72 19.21 -20.96
N ASN A 271 -21.91 20.19 -21.39
CA ASN A 271 -21.49 20.32 -22.79
C ASN A 271 -20.64 19.12 -23.24
N GLU A 272 -19.66 18.72 -22.43
CA GLU A 272 -18.79 17.61 -22.75
C GLU A 272 -19.55 16.26 -22.73
N LEU A 273 -20.48 16.09 -21.79
CA LEU A 273 -21.35 14.90 -21.77
C LEU A 273 -22.25 14.81 -23.00
N ARG A 274 -22.78 15.94 -23.50
CA ARG A 274 -23.56 15.97 -24.73
C ARG A 274 -22.70 15.62 -25.95
N GLU A 275 -21.50 16.21 -26.06
CA GLU A 275 -20.58 15.89 -27.16
C GLU A 275 -20.25 14.39 -27.21
N ILE A 276 -19.96 13.76 -26.04
CA ILE A 276 -19.71 12.32 -25.96
C ILE A 276 -20.95 11.52 -26.36
N ALA A 277 -22.14 11.91 -25.91
CA ALA A 277 -23.39 11.22 -26.24
C ALA A 277 -23.74 11.34 -27.75
N ASP A 278 -23.46 12.49 -28.37
CA ASP A 278 -23.72 12.76 -29.78
C ASP A 278 -22.83 11.92 -30.74
N GLU A 279 -21.71 11.35 -30.24
CA GLU A 279 -20.95 10.35 -31.00
C GLU A 279 -21.77 9.07 -31.30
N GLY A 280 -22.85 8.82 -30.58
CA GLY A 280 -23.77 7.70 -30.78
C GLY A 280 -23.17 6.32 -30.47
N LYS A 281 -22.10 6.27 -29.66
CA LYS A 281 -21.41 5.06 -29.24
C LYS A 281 -21.45 4.89 -27.73
N ASP A 282 -21.38 3.63 -27.29
CA ASP A 282 -21.19 3.33 -25.88
C ASP A 282 -19.84 3.85 -25.40
N THR A 283 -19.83 4.55 -24.25
CA THR A 283 -18.64 5.08 -23.60
C THR A 283 -18.24 4.19 -22.44
N SER A 284 -16.98 3.78 -22.42
CA SER A 284 -16.43 2.93 -21.37
C SER A 284 -15.55 3.75 -20.44
N VAL A 285 -15.80 3.63 -19.13
CA VAL A 285 -15.01 4.25 -18.07
C VAL A 285 -14.39 3.17 -17.20
N CYS A 286 -13.07 3.12 -17.18
CA CYS A 286 -12.31 2.13 -16.42
C CYS A 286 -11.87 2.70 -15.06
N CYS A 287 -12.06 1.94 -13.99
CA CYS A 287 -11.56 2.30 -12.67
C CYS A 287 -10.03 2.11 -12.61
N HIS A 288 -9.27 3.17 -12.36
CA HIS A 288 -7.82 3.13 -12.29
C HIS A 288 -7.28 2.21 -11.17
N PHE A 289 -8.06 1.97 -10.09
CA PHE A 289 -7.64 1.14 -8.98
C PHE A 289 -7.83 -0.36 -9.21
N CYS A 290 -8.90 -0.79 -9.90
CA CYS A 290 -9.21 -2.22 -10.01
C CYS A 290 -9.42 -2.71 -11.45
N GLY A 291 -9.34 -1.83 -12.44
CA GLY A 291 -9.55 -2.18 -13.84
C GLY A 291 -11.00 -2.49 -14.21
N LYS A 292 -11.96 -2.34 -13.25
CA LYS A 292 -13.37 -2.60 -13.56
C LYS A 292 -13.90 -1.57 -14.54
N GLU A 293 -14.55 -2.05 -15.58
CA GLU A 293 -15.13 -1.25 -16.64
C GLU A 293 -16.61 -1.00 -16.38
N TYR A 294 -17.04 0.23 -16.62
CA TYR A 294 -18.43 0.69 -16.55
C TYR A 294 -18.81 1.27 -17.91
N VAL A 295 -19.77 0.65 -18.58
CA VAL A 295 -20.24 1.08 -19.90
C VAL A 295 -21.48 1.93 -19.74
N PHE A 296 -21.51 3.07 -20.45
CA PHE A 296 -22.61 4.04 -20.51
C PHE A 296 -23.06 4.19 -21.96
N THR A 297 -24.35 3.98 -22.21
CA THR A 297 -24.97 4.28 -23.50
C THR A 297 -25.13 5.80 -23.67
N PRO A 298 -25.30 6.31 -24.90
CA PRO A 298 -25.65 7.73 -25.11
C PRO A 298 -26.84 8.18 -24.27
N ASP A 299 -27.88 7.36 -24.15
CA ASP A 299 -29.04 7.66 -23.31
C ASP A 299 -28.70 7.73 -21.82
N ASP A 300 -27.82 6.86 -21.33
CA ASP A 300 -27.32 6.96 -19.94
C ASP A 300 -26.63 8.30 -19.69
N LEU A 301 -25.78 8.75 -20.61
CA LEU A 301 -25.06 10.03 -20.50
C LEU A 301 -26.02 11.22 -20.53
N LEU A 302 -27.00 11.23 -21.44
CA LEU A 302 -28.02 12.26 -21.51
C LEU A 302 -28.89 12.33 -20.24
N ASN A 303 -29.19 11.17 -19.62
CA ASN A 303 -29.92 11.11 -18.37
C ASN A 303 -29.13 11.68 -17.15
N LEU A 304 -27.82 11.81 -17.24
CA LEU A 304 -26.98 12.44 -16.20
C LEU A 304 -27.04 13.98 -16.25
N ILE A 305 -27.49 14.55 -17.37
CA ILE A 305 -27.54 16.00 -17.62
C ILE A 305 -28.89 16.59 -17.19
N GLY A 306 -29.96 15.78 -17.15
CA GLY A 306 -31.35 16.17 -16.83
C GLY A 306 -31.64 16.13 -15.37
#